data_6b78df5231d66a7ca99e64216d623f5c
#
_entry.id   6b78df5231d66a7ca99e64216d623f5c
#
_cell.length_a   1.000
_cell.length_b   1.000
_cell.length_c   1.000
_cell.angle_alpha   90.00
_cell.angle_beta   90.00
_cell.angle_gamma   90.00
#
_symmetry.space_group_name_H-M   'P 1'
#
loop_
_entity.id
_entity.type
_entity.pdbx_description
1 polymer ?
#
loop_
_entity_poly.entity_id
_entity_poly.type
_entity_poly.pdbx_seq_one_letter_code
_entity_poly.pdbx_strand_id
1 'polypeptide(L)'
;LAYWTTQAAKDPENSSDQPLLVRIVNYLGEGLQSTGFAKTASAIGTLPPLFYKLADLAGLLMQNPQLASRVADYPGFTSLWHRDDMQSLVTDPALTNTLAAGSSLGEIIETPSVQGLIQNKGLIQSLQQTLVTNLTDFTAYLDTGKSTKYGNEALIGDWAFNPGVTLAWLREDQPKMGANEMRSLYALWSAAYAQTTIEVTGDNQVFVKSLPKFIATPQPNQPPFQGEDWKGDWSRDGTNYTLHITLNGQDKFLTGSTDGVRLRLKDGHNLLIFDHLD
;
A
#
# COMPACT_ATOMS: atom_id res chain seq x y z
N LEU A 1 -21.02 -3.98 -22.09
CA LEU A 1 -20.09 -4.74 -21.24
C LEU A 1 -20.79 -5.93 -20.59
N ALA A 2 -21.90 -5.75 -19.87
CA ALA A 2 -22.65 -6.83 -19.22
C ALA A 2 -23.04 -7.97 -20.18
N TYR A 3 -23.42 -7.65 -21.43
CA TYR A 3 -23.74 -8.66 -22.45
C TYR A 3 -22.49 -9.52 -22.82
N TRP A 4 -21.35 -8.89 -23.04
CA TRP A 4 -20.11 -9.58 -23.41
C TRP A 4 -19.55 -10.42 -22.27
N THR A 5 -19.61 -9.92 -21.03
CA THR A 5 -19.20 -10.70 -19.86
C THR A 5 -20.08 -11.91 -19.61
N THR A 6 -21.37 -11.82 -19.92
CA THR A 6 -22.31 -12.96 -19.81
C THR A 6 -22.05 -14.01 -20.87
N GLN A 7 -21.66 -13.63 -22.09
CA GLN A 7 -21.29 -14.58 -23.15
C GLN A 7 -19.94 -15.28 -22.84
N ALA A 8 -18.95 -14.51 -22.35
CA ALA A 8 -17.63 -15.08 -22.00
C ALA A 8 -17.70 -16.09 -20.86
N ALA A 9 -18.61 -15.87 -19.89
CA ALA A 9 -18.83 -16.82 -18.80
C ALA A 9 -19.51 -18.13 -19.23
N LYS A 10 -20.14 -18.13 -20.44
CA LYS A 10 -20.79 -19.32 -21.01
C LYS A 10 -19.88 -20.19 -21.87
N ASP A 11 -18.78 -19.63 -22.37
CA ASP A 11 -17.87 -20.35 -23.29
C ASP A 11 -16.41 -20.04 -22.96
N PRO A 12 -15.84 -20.66 -21.90
CA PRO A 12 -14.49 -20.40 -21.43
C PRO A 12 -13.37 -20.88 -22.36
N GLU A 13 -13.68 -21.76 -23.34
CA GLU A 13 -12.66 -22.34 -24.21
C GLU A 13 -12.18 -21.40 -25.34
N ASN A 14 -12.86 -20.28 -25.58
CA ASN A 14 -12.52 -19.36 -26.67
C ASN A 14 -11.83 -18.08 -26.13
N SER A 15 -10.80 -18.26 -25.31
CA SER A 15 -10.21 -17.17 -24.51
C SER A 15 -9.26 -16.22 -25.25
N SER A 16 -8.78 -16.57 -26.45
CA SER A 16 -7.74 -15.78 -27.16
C SER A 16 -8.26 -14.48 -27.79
N ASP A 17 -9.54 -14.40 -28.16
CA ASP A 17 -10.15 -13.24 -28.82
C ASP A 17 -10.99 -12.34 -27.89
N GLN A 18 -11.01 -12.65 -26.61
CA GLN A 18 -11.82 -11.89 -25.64
C GLN A 18 -11.11 -10.62 -25.18
N PRO A 19 -11.83 -9.48 -25.06
CA PRO A 19 -11.28 -8.28 -24.45
C PRO A 19 -10.69 -8.59 -23.08
N LEU A 20 -9.57 -7.97 -22.76
CA LEU A 20 -8.81 -8.18 -21.54
C LEU A 20 -9.65 -8.18 -20.26
N LEU A 21 -10.58 -7.23 -20.15
CA LEU A 21 -11.51 -7.16 -19.03
C LEU A 21 -12.32 -8.42 -18.84
N VAL A 22 -12.72 -9.04 -19.93
CA VAL A 22 -13.44 -10.30 -19.87
C VAL A 22 -12.54 -11.40 -19.36
N ARG A 23 -11.25 -11.39 -19.71
CA ARG A 23 -10.25 -12.33 -19.18
C ARG A 23 -9.98 -12.10 -17.70
N ILE A 24 -9.81 -10.85 -17.25
CA ILE A 24 -9.67 -10.51 -15.83
C ILE A 24 -10.92 -10.91 -15.05
N VAL A 25 -12.11 -10.59 -15.56
CA VAL A 25 -13.38 -10.94 -14.92
C VAL A 25 -13.60 -12.45 -14.90
N ASN A 26 -13.17 -13.18 -15.93
CA ASN A 26 -13.22 -14.64 -15.96
C ASN A 26 -12.22 -15.26 -14.98
N TYR A 27 -11.00 -14.72 -14.89
CA TYR A 27 -9.99 -15.14 -13.90
C TYR A 27 -10.45 -14.87 -12.47
N LEU A 28 -11.04 -13.72 -12.22
CA LEU A 28 -11.70 -13.39 -10.94
C LEU A 28 -12.90 -14.34 -10.70
N GLY A 29 -13.63 -14.69 -11.75
CA GLY A 29 -14.73 -15.64 -11.72
C GLY A 29 -14.30 -17.08 -11.43
N GLU A 30 -13.18 -17.55 -11.97
CA GLU A 30 -12.60 -18.87 -11.68
C GLU A 30 -12.10 -18.99 -10.24
N GLY A 31 -11.51 -17.92 -9.68
CA GLY A 31 -11.18 -17.85 -8.26
C GLY A 31 -12.42 -17.91 -7.36
N LEU A 32 -13.54 -17.28 -7.76
CA LEU A 32 -14.82 -17.42 -7.08
C LEU A 32 -15.41 -18.83 -7.25
N GLN A 33 -15.10 -19.53 -8.34
CA GLN A 33 -15.51 -20.93 -8.55
C GLN A 33 -14.88 -21.89 -7.55
N SER A 34 -13.62 -21.63 -7.16
CA SER A 34 -12.92 -22.44 -6.17
C SER A 34 -13.52 -22.33 -4.76
N THR A 35 -14.31 -21.28 -4.47
CA THR A 35 -14.95 -21.04 -3.17
C THR A 35 -16.35 -21.66 -3.02
N GLY A 36 -16.81 -22.46 -3.98
CA GLY A 36 -18.14 -23.11 -3.95
C GLY A 36 -19.29 -22.21 -4.41
N PHE A 37 -19.08 -20.91 -4.57
CA PHE A 37 -20.09 -19.94 -5.01
C PHE A 37 -20.55 -20.19 -6.45
N ALA A 38 -19.66 -20.65 -7.32
CA ALA A 38 -19.97 -20.86 -8.73
C ALA A 38 -20.83 -22.09 -8.98
N LYS A 39 -20.73 -23.11 -8.14
CA LYS A 39 -21.63 -24.29 -8.26
C LYS A 39 -23.09 -23.88 -8.05
N THR A 40 -23.33 -22.89 -7.19
CA THR A 40 -24.68 -22.36 -6.94
C THR A 40 -25.10 -21.38 -8.05
N ALA A 41 -24.19 -20.58 -8.60
CA ALA A 41 -24.51 -19.63 -9.66
C ALA A 41 -24.78 -20.29 -11.03
N SER A 42 -24.02 -21.34 -11.38
CA SER A 42 -24.26 -22.11 -12.61
C SER A 42 -25.59 -22.89 -12.58
N ALA A 43 -26.05 -23.28 -11.40
CA ALA A 43 -27.32 -23.96 -11.21
C ALA A 43 -28.55 -23.04 -11.38
N ILE A 44 -28.36 -21.71 -11.17
CA ILE A 44 -29.46 -20.71 -11.21
C ILE A 44 -29.44 -19.91 -12.54
N GLY A 45 -28.36 -20.02 -13.34
CA GLY A 45 -28.23 -19.31 -14.62
C GLY A 45 -27.98 -17.81 -14.50
N THR A 46 -27.72 -17.30 -13.28
CA THR A 46 -27.41 -15.89 -12.98
C THR A 46 -26.02 -15.78 -12.38
N LEU A 47 -25.24 -14.81 -12.86
CA LEU A 47 -23.94 -14.49 -12.27
C LEU A 47 -24.13 -13.82 -10.89
N PRO A 48 -23.22 -14.07 -9.92
CA PRO A 48 -23.29 -13.40 -8.63
C PRO A 48 -23.35 -11.87 -8.78
N PRO A 49 -24.11 -11.14 -7.94
CA PRO A 49 -24.16 -9.68 -7.98
C PRO A 49 -22.80 -9.00 -7.93
N LEU A 50 -21.82 -9.62 -7.27
CA LEU A 50 -20.43 -9.17 -7.21
C LEU A 50 -19.78 -9.10 -8.61
N PHE A 51 -20.09 -10.06 -9.49
CA PHE A 51 -19.55 -10.08 -10.85
C PHE A 51 -19.96 -8.84 -11.64
N TYR A 52 -21.23 -8.43 -11.55
CA TYR A 52 -21.71 -7.23 -12.22
C TYR A 52 -21.05 -5.97 -11.68
N LYS A 53 -20.88 -5.87 -10.36
CA LYS A 53 -20.17 -4.75 -9.72
C LYS A 53 -18.71 -4.65 -10.16
N LEU A 54 -18.01 -5.78 -10.29
CA LEU A 54 -16.64 -5.82 -10.78
C LEU A 54 -16.55 -5.42 -12.26
N ALA A 55 -17.48 -5.87 -13.08
CA ALA A 55 -17.56 -5.50 -14.49
C ALA A 55 -17.85 -3.99 -14.66
N ASP A 56 -18.75 -3.44 -13.85
CA ASP A 56 -19.07 -2.01 -13.85
C ASP A 56 -17.84 -1.19 -13.41
N LEU A 57 -17.16 -1.63 -12.36
CA LEU A 57 -15.93 -0.99 -11.86
C LEU A 57 -14.84 -0.99 -12.93
N ALA A 58 -14.60 -2.13 -13.57
CA ALA A 58 -13.63 -2.25 -14.64
C ALA A 58 -13.99 -1.35 -15.83
N GLY A 59 -15.26 -1.27 -16.19
CA GLY A 59 -15.78 -0.36 -17.22
C GLY A 59 -15.56 1.12 -16.86
N LEU A 60 -15.77 1.48 -15.60
CA LEU A 60 -15.54 2.83 -15.09
C LEU A 60 -14.07 3.23 -15.20
N LEU A 61 -13.16 2.36 -14.76
CA LEU A 61 -11.71 2.60 -14.81
C LEU A 61 -11.19 2.74 -16.25
N MET A 62 -11.71 1.94 -17.20
CA MET A 62 -11.31 2.06 -18.60
C MET A 62 -11.78 3.35 -19.25
N GLN A 63 -12.96 3.83 -18.88
CA GLN A 63 -13.51 5.08 -19.41
C GLN A 63 -12.84 6.31 -18.79
N ASN A 64 -12.22 6.15 -17.61
CA ASN A 64 -11.64 7.24 -16.85
C ASN A 64 -10.22 6.91 -16.37
N PRO A 65 -9.20 7.01 -17.23
CA PRO A 65 -7.80 6.70 -16.86
C PRO A 65 -7.29 7.51 -15.65
N GLN A 66 -7.86 8.70 -15.42
CA GLN A 66 -7.52 9.54 -14.28
C GLN A 66 -7.89 8.91 -12.92
N LEU A 67 -8.78 7.90 -12.92
CA LEU A 67 -9.10 7.14 -11.71
C LEU A 67 -8.01 6.11 -11.36
N ALA A 68 -7.06 5.87 -12.26
CA ALA A 68 -5.97 4.91 -11.98
C ALA A 68 -5.11 5.35 -10.79
N SER A 69 -4.84 6.66 -10.64
CA SER A 69 -4.16 7.19 -9.46
C SER A 69 -4.97 6.95 -8.19
N ARG A 70 -6.28 7.20 -8.21
CA ARG A 70 -7.15 6.92 -7.06
C ARG A 70 -7.16 5.44 -6.67
N VAL A 71 -7.01 4.53 -7.63
CA VAL A 71 -6.88 3.10 -7.30
C VAL A 71 -5.58 2.83 -6.55
N ALA A 72 -4.49 3.44 -6.99
CA ALA A 72 -3.19 3.31 -6.33
C ALA A 72 -3.20 3.89 -4.90
N ASP A 73 -3.88 5.03 -4.73
CA ASP A 73 -3.93 5.78 -3.47
C ASP A 73 -5.02 5.28 -2.51
N TYR A 74 -5.80 4.24 -2.90
CA TYR A 74 -6.85 3.72 -2.01
C TYR A 74 -6.27 3.00 -0.79
N PRO A 75 -6.56 3.47 0.44
CA PRO A 75 -5.92 2.93 1.65
C PRO A 75 -6.13 1.43 1.88
N GLY A 76 -7.22 0.86 1.34
CA GLY A 76 -7.50 -0.57 1.43
C GLY A 76 -6.64 -1.44 0.52
N PHE A 77 -5.86 -0.86 -0.41
CA PHE A 77 -4.98 -1.60 -1.33
C PHE A 77 -3.50 -1.39 -1.04
N THR A 78 -3.16 -0.49 -0.14
CA THR A 78 -1.76 -0.10 0.13
C THR A 78 -0.88 -1.31 0.47
N SER A 79 -1.36 -2.22 1.31
CA SER A 79 -0.61 -3.44 1.67
C SER A 79 -0.33 -4.37 0.50
N LEU A 80 -1.20 -4.37 -0.53
CA LEU A 80 -0.99 -5.17 -1.73
C LEU A 80 0.24 -4.70 -2.51
N TRP A 81 0.49 -3.37 -2.52
CA TRP A 81 1.65 -2.79 -3.20
C TRP A 81 2.98 -3.18 -2.56
N HIS A 82 3.00 -3.51 -1.26
CA HIS A 82 4.18 -3.96 -0.52
C HIS A 82 4.48 -5.44 -0.63
N ARG A 83 3.68 -6.20 -1.35
CA ARG A 83 3.98 -7.62 -1.60
C ARG A 83 5.19 -7.75 -2.51
N ASP A 84 6.03 -8.73 -2.23
CA ASP A 84 7.26 -8.98 -3.01
C ASP A 84 6.95 -9.23 -4.51
N ASP A 85 5.83 -9.91 -4.80
CA ASP A 85 5.38 -10.16 -6.17
C ASP A 85 4.95 -8.89 -6.89
N MET A 86 4.33 -7.91 -6.20
CA MET A 86 3.99 -6.60 -6.75
C MET A 86 5.22 -5.70 -6.89
N GLN A 87 6.13 -5.71 -5.91
CA GLN A 87 7.37 -4.93 -5.97
C GLN A 87 8.27 -5.38 -7.13
N SER A 88 8.32 -6.69 -7.42
CA SER A 88 9.06 -7.21 -8.59
C SER A 88 8.51 -6.68 -9.92
N LEU A 89 7.20 -6.39 -10.00
CA LEU A 89 6.58 -5.80 -11.18
C LEU A 89 7.02 -4.35 -11.39
N VAL A 90 7.00 -3.53 -10.34
CA VAL A 90 7.37 -2.11 -10.40
C VAL A 90 8.84 -1.94 -10.84
N THR A 91 9.69 -2.89 -10.48
CA THR A 91 11.12 -2.87 -10.82
C THR A 91 11.46 -3.56 -12.15
N ASP A 92 10.47 -4.12 -12.86
CA ASP A 92 10.69 -4.78 -14.15
C ASP A 92 10.98 -3.76 -15.27
N PRO A 93 12.19 -3.77 -15.87
CA PRO A 93 12.53 -2.85 -16.94
C PRO A 93 11.68 -3.05 -18.21
N ALA A 94 11.24 -4.30 -18.48
CA ALA A 94 10.41 -4.59 -19.64
C ALA A 94 9.04 -3.92 -19.52
N LEU A 95 8.41 -4.02 -18.36
CA LEU A 95 7.15 -3.32 -18.09
C LEU A 95 7.31 -1.81 -18.11
N THR A 96 8.36 -1.29 -17.44
CA THR A 96 8.63 0.16 -17.40
C THR A 96 8.82 0.73 -18.82
N ASN A 97 9.57 0.04 -19.68
CA ASN A 97 9.77 0.46 -21.06
C ASN A 97 8.47 0.41 -21.88
N THR A 98 7.66 -0.63 -21.69
CA THR A 98 6.37 -0.78 -22.37
C THR A 98 5.40 0.35 -21.97
N LEU A 99 5.36 0.69 -20.69
CA LEU A 99 4.56 1.82 -20.17
C LEU A 99 5.07 3.16 -20.71
N ALA A 100 6.38 3.39 -20.71
CA ALA A 100 6.99 4.62 -21.21
C ALA A 100 6.79 4.82 -22.73
N ALA A 101 6.68 3.72 -23.49
CA ALA A 101 6.38 3.75 -24.92
C ALA A 101 4.90 4.07 -25.22
N GLY A 102 4.04 4.19 -24.21
CA GLY A 102 2.60 4.41 -24.40
C GLY A 102 1.88 3.22 -25.04
N SER A 103 2.39 2.02 -24.79
CA SER A 103 1.86 0.78 -25.36
C SER A 103 0.42 0.52 -24.96
N SER A 104 -0.27 -0.26 -25.78
CA SER A 104 -1.64 -0.68 -25.50
C SER A 104 -1.73 -1.58 -24.26
N LEU A 105 -2.90 -1.62 -23.62
CA LEU A 105 -3.16 -2.52 -22.51
C LEU A 105 -2.87 -4.00 -22.86
N GLY A 106 -3.13 -4.42 -24.10
CA GLY A 106 -2.80 -5.75 -24.60
C GLY A 106 -1.31 -6.04 -24.51
N GLU A 107 -0.46 -5.14 -24.98
CA GLU A 107 1.01 -5.28 -24.92
C GLU A 107 1.54 -5.29 -23.50
N ILE A 108 0.95 -4.46 -22.61
CA ILE A 108 1.30 -4.44 -21.19
C ILE A 108 1.05 -5.81 -20.54
N ILE A 109 -0.08 -6.43 -20.83
CA ILE A 109 -0.45 -7.72 -20.25
C ILE A 109 0.36 -8.88 -20.83
N GLU A 110 0.82 -8.77 -22.05
CA GLU A 110 1.69 -9.78 -22.65
C GLU A 110 3.11 -9.75 -22.06
N THR A 111 3.46 -8.73 -21.26
CA THR A 111 4.76 -8.73 -20.57
C THR A 111 4.87 -9.92 -19.61
N PRO A 112 6.02 -10.62 -19.57
CA PRO A 112 6.19 -11.83 -18.74
C PRO A 112 5.90 -11.60 -17.26
N SER A 113 6.25 -10.45 -16.72
CA SER A 113 6.01 -10.06 -15.34
C SER A 113 4.52 -9.95 -15.03
N VAL A 114 3.75 -9.29 -15.89
CA VAL A 114 2.29 -9.18 -15.74
C VAL A 114 1.62 -10.53 -15.90
N GLN A 115 2.05 -11.36 -16.84
CA GLN A 115 1.57 -12.74 -16.99
C GLN A 115 1.85 -13.57 -15.73
N GLY A 116 3.04 -13.42 -15.14
CA GLY A 116 3.40 -14.08 -13.88
C GLY A 116 2.48 -13.69 -12.73
N LEU A 117 2.12 -12.40 -12.61
CA LEU A 117 1.15 -11.94 -11.60
C LEU A 117 -0.24 -12.52 -11.82
N ILE A 118 -0.73 -12.50 -13.05
CA ILE A 118 -2.06 -13.03 -13.40
C ILE A 118 -2.14 -14.52 -13.07
N GLN A 119 -1.04 -15.27 -13.19
CA GLN A 119 -0.96 -16.69 -12.84
C GLN A 119 -0.73 -16.95 -11.34
N ASN A 120 -0.39 -15.92 -10.56
CA ASN A 120 -0.18 -16.05 -9.13
C ASN A 120 -1.51 -16.15 -8.37
N LYS A 121 -1.93 -17.40 -8.10
CA LYS A 121 -3.21 -17.68 -7.41
C LYS A 121 -3.30 -17.01 -6.04
N GLY A 122 -2.19 -16.94 -5.30
CA GLY A 122 -2.15 -16.32 -3.98
C GLY A 122 -2.41 -14.80 -4.05
N LEU A 123 -1.81 -14.13 -5.03
CA LEU A 123 -2.07 -12.70 -5.28
C LEU A 123 -3.52 -12.46 -5.70
N ILE A 124 -4.03 -13.25 -6.65
CA ILE A 124 -5.42 -13.13 -7.13
C ILE A 124 -6.41 -13.33 -5.99
N GLN A 125 -6.19 -14.31 -5.11
CA GLN A 125 -7.03 -14.51 -3.92
C GLN A 125 -6.97 -13.33 -2.96
N SER A 126 -5.78 -12.78 -2.70
CA SER A 126 -5.63 -11.59 -1.85
C SER A 126 -6.34 -10.38 -2.44
N LEU A 127 -6.17 -10.12 -3.73
CA LEU A 127 -6.87 -9.06 -4.46
C LEU A 127 -8.39 -9.22 -4.37
N GLN A 128 -8.89 -10.42 -4.59
CA GLN A 128 -10.33 -10.72 -4.49
C GLN A 128 -10.85 -10.45 -3.08
N GLN A 129 -10.18 -10.97 -2.07
CA GLN A 129 -10.59 -10.81 -0.68
C GLN A 129 -10.60 -9.34 -0.28
N THR A 130 -9.54 -8.61 -0.61
CA THR A 130 -9.43 -7.17 -0.32
C THR A 130 -10.51 -6.37 -1.05
N LEU A 131 -10.73 -6.67 -2.33
CA LEU A 131 -11.74 -5.99 -3.14
C LEU A 131 -13.17 -6.27 -2.64
N VAL A 132 -13.50 -7.53 -2.34
CA VAL A 132 -14.83 -7.90 -1.80
C VAL A 132 -15.10 -7.20 -0.48
N THR A 133 -14.12 -7.19 0.41
CA THR A 133 -14.24 -6.57 1.75
C THR A 133 -14.42 -5.06 1.67
N ASN A 134 -13.87 -4.42 0.64
CA ASN A 134 -13.84 -2.96 0.51
C ASN A 134 -14.71 -2.41 -0.62
N LEU A 135 -15.39 -3.25 -1.40
CA LEU A 135 -16.01 -2.84 -2.66
C LEU A 135 -16.94 -1.62 -2.55
N THR A 136 -17.77 -1.56 -1.53
CA THR A 136 -18.71 -0.45 -1.33
C THR A 136 -17.96 0.85 -1.02
N ASP A 137 -16.99 0.80 -0.12
CA ASP A 137 -16.16 1.97 0.23
C ASP A 137 -15.28 2.39 -0.93
N PHE A 138 -14.66 1.43 -1.62
CA PHE A 138 -13.81 1.68 -2.78
C PHE A 138 -14.58 2.35 -3.92
N THR A 139 -15.81 1.92 -4.22
CA THR A 139 -16.64 2.56 -5.23
C THR A 139 -16.94 4.01 -4.85
N ALA A 140 -17.33 4.26 -3.60
CA ALA A 140 -17.57 5.62 -3.11
C ALA A 140 -16.28 6.48 -3.13
N TYR A 141 -15.14 5.88 -2.82
CA TYR A 141 -13.84 6.54 -2.89
C TYR A 141 -13.47 6.93 -4.33
N LEU A 142 -13.70 6.08 -5.31
CA LEU A 142 -13.46 6.40 -6.73
C LEU A 142 -14.28 7.63 -7.18
N ASP A 143 -15.52 7.74 -6.72
CA ASP A 143 -16.39 8.87 -7.06
C ASP A 143 -15.98 10.16 -6.33
N THR A 144 -15.69 10.09 -5.05
CA THR A 144 -15.55 11.25 -4.17
C THR A 144 -14.11 11.62 -3.81
N GLY A 145 -13.17 10.69 -3.97
CA GLY A 145 -11.80 10.79 -3.45
C GLY A 145 -11.71 10.62 -1.93
N LYS A 146 -12.81 10.21 -1.25
CA LYS A 146 -12.85 10.05 0.21
C LYS A 146 -13.35 8.67 0.59
N SER A 147 -12.58 7.98 1.42
CA SER A 147 -12.98 6.72 2.03
C SER A 147 -13.81 6.99 3.29
N THR A 148 -14.96 6.37 3.41
CA THR A 148 -15.76 6.42 4.64
C THR A 148 -15.24 5.44 5.68
N LYS A 149 -14.59 4.37 5.25
CA LYS A 149 -14.03 3.33 6.11
C LYS A 149 -12.71 3.76 6.76
N TYR A 150 -11.85 4.44 6.00
CA TYR A 150 -10.50 4.78 6.42
C TYR A 150 -10.31 6.28 6.70
N GLY A 151 -11.17 7.14 6.19
CA GLY A 151 -11.01 8.59 6.26
C GLY A 151 -11.13 9.21 7.66
N ASN A 152 -11.60 8.45 8.66
CA ASN A 152 -11.64 8.88 10.05
C ASN A 152 -10.45 8.39 10.89
N GLU A 153 -9.55 7.60 10.29
CA GLU A 153 -8.36 7.10 10.99
C GLU A 153 -7.16 7.99 10.67
N ALA A 154 -6.81 8.84 11.62
CA ALA A 154 -5.81 9.87 11.44
C ALA A 154 -4.36 9.34 11.29
N LEU A 155 -4.13 8.04 11.59
CA LEU A 155 -2.81 7.43 11.46
C LEU A 155 -2.53 6.93 10.04
N ILE A 156 -3.56 6.56 9.28
CA ILE A 156 -3.40 5.98 7.93
C ILE A 156 -2.81 7.03 6.98
N GLY A 157 -1.78 6.64 6.24
CA GLY A 157 -1.10 7.48 5.25
C GLY A 157 0.41 7.38 5.35
N ASP A 158 1.07 8.29 4.65
CA ASP A 158 2.51 8.38 4.53
C ASP A 158 3.06 9.50 5.41
N TRP A 159 4.14 9.19 6.12
CA TRP A 159 4.74 10.06 7.11
C TRP A 159 6.23 10.20 6.87
N ALA A 160 6.75 11.43 6.84
CA ALA A 160 8.18 11.71 6.72
C ALA A 160 8.73 12.35 7.98
N PHE A 161 9.93 11.95 8.39
CA PHE A 161 10.58 12.49 9.57
C PHE A 161 10.84 13.99 9.44
N ASN A 162 10.46 14.77 10.48
CA ASN A 162 10.73 16.19 10.54
C ASN A 162 11.75 16.51 11.64
N PRO A 163 13.05 16.68 11.28
CA PRO A 163 14.10 17.00 12.25
C PRO A 163 13.91 18.34 12.93
N GLY A 164 13.35 19.34 12.21
CA GLY A 164 13.16 20.68 12.75
C GLY A 164 12.14 20.72 13.88
N VAL A 165 10.98 20.08 13.67
CA VAL A 165 9.92 20.02 14.69
C VAL A 165 10.34 19.12 15.85
N THR A 166 11.01 18.00 15.57
CA THR A 166 11.55 17.11 16.61
C THR A 166 12.52 17.86 17.51
N LEU A 167 13.41 18.66 16.94
CA LEU A 167 14.38 19.44 17.69
C LEU A 167 13.74 20.59 18.46
N ALA A 168 12.74 21.26 17.89
CA ALA A 168 12.01 22.33 18.58
C ALA A 168 11.34 21.79 19.86
N TRP A 169 10.73 20.61 19.75
CA TRP A 169 10.15 19.94 20.91
C TRP A 169 11.21 19.53 21.94
N LEU A 170 12.35 18.97 21.51
CA LEU A 170 13.44 18.60 22.41
C LEU A 170 13.98 19.82 23.18
N ARG A 171 14.02 20.99 22.55
CA ARG A 171 14.44 22.22 23.19
C ARG A 171 13.47 22.68 24.30
N GLU A 172 12.18 22.44 24.11
CA GLU A 172 11.18 22.72 25.15
C GLU A 172 11.32 21.75 26.34
N ASP A 173 11.57 20.48 26.05
CA ASP A 173 11.78 19.43 27.07
C ASP A 173 13.11 19.60 27.82
N GLN A 174 14.15 20.03 27.11
CA GLN A 174 15.51 20.20 27.64
C GLN A 174 16.04 21.66 27.48
N PRO A 175 15.48 22.64 28.20
CA PRO A 175 15.80 24.06 28.00
C PRO A 175 17.24 24.42 28.34
N LYS A 176 17.99 23.56 29.05
CA LYS A 176 19.40 23.76 29.40
C LYS A 176 20.39 23.30 28.33
N MET A 177 19.90 22.65 27.27
CA MET A 177 20.77 22.17 26.17
C MET A 177 21.42 23.33 25.42
N GLY A 178 22.71 23.25 25.22
CA GLY A 178 23.50 24.32 24.58
C GLY A 178 23.22 24.43 23.07
N ALA A 179 23.39 25.64 22.53
CA ALA A 179 23.15 25.90 21.11
C ALA A 179 24.02 25.05 20.17
N ASN A 180 25.25 24.75 20.56
CA ASN A 180 26.15 23.89 19.76
C ASN A 180 25.70 22.42 19.78
N GLU A 181 25.24 21.94 20.93
CA GLU A 181 24.70 20.59 21.10
C GLU A 181 23.45 20.40 20.25
N MET A 182 22.52 21.36 20.30
CA MET A 182 21.33 21.41 19.47
C MET A 182 21.66 21.37 17.98
N ARG A 183 22.67 22.12 17.54
CA ARG A 183 23.10 22.13 16.14
C ARG A 183 23.68 20.78 15.72
N SER A 184 24.48 20.15 16.59
CA SER A 184 25.04 18.84 16.32
C SER A 184 23.99 17.75 16.24
N LEU A 185 22.99 17.77 17.14
CA LEU A 185 21.84 16.86 17.10
C LEU A 185 20.99 17.07 15.86
N TYR A 186 20.74 18.30 15.46
CA TYR A 186 20.01 18.60 14.22
C TYR A 186 20.74 18.01 12.99
N ALA A 187 22.04 18.23 12.89
CA ALA A 187 22.83 17.71 11.79
C ALA A 187 22.84 16.18 11.76
N LEU A 188 22.99 15.55 12.93
CA LEU A 188 22.97 14.09 13.07
C LEU A 188 21.60 13.51 12.69
N TRP A 189 20.51 14.06 13.24
CA TRP A 189 19.15 13.54 12.97
C TRP A 189 18.72 13.81 11.54
N SER A 190 19.02 15.01 11.00
CA SER A 190 18.75 15.31 9.60
C SER A 190 19.46 14.34 8.66
N ALA A 191 20.68 13.95 8.97
CA ALA A 191 21.42 12.99 8.16
C ALA A 191 20.91 11.55 8.36
N ALA A 192 20.68 11.13 9.62
CA ALA A 192 20.32 9.76 9.95
C ALA A 192 18.89 9.41 9.47
N TYR A 193 17.95 10.31 9.64
CA TYR A 193 16.53 10.09 9.32
C TYR A 193 16.07 10.73 8.01
N ALA A 194 17.00 11.26 7.19
CA ALA A 194 16.65 11.97 5.94
C ALA A 194 15.75 11.18 4.98
N GLN A 195 15.85 9.87 5.01
CA GLN A 195 15.09 8.96 4.15
C GLN A 195 14.10 8.10 4.94
N THR A 196 13.92 8.39 6.23
CA THR A 196 13.00 7.60 7.05
C THR A 196 11.57 8.03 6.76
N THR A 197 10.79 7.07 6.26
CA THR A 197 9.34 7.21 6.07
C THR A 197 8.60 6.10 6.77
N ILE A 198 7.38 6.41 7.19
CA ILE A 198 6.45 5.45 7.77
C ILE A 198 5.20 5.46 6.90
N GLU A 199 4.82 4.31 6.40
CA GLU A 199 3.57 4.12 5.66
C GLU A 199 2.65 3.24 6.49
N VAL A 200 1.46 3.74 6.78
CA VAL A 200 0.45 3.09 7.61
C VAL A 200 -0.77 2.77 6.78
N THR A 201 -1.17 1.51 6.76
CA THR A 201 -2.22 1.02 5.89
C THR A 201 -3.54 0.80 6.61
N GLY A 202 -4.63 0.79 5.86
CA GLY A 202 -5.98 0.58 6.38
C GLY A 202 -6.28 -0.84 6.88
N ASP A 203 -5.44 -1.81 6.57
CA ASP A 203 -5.52 -3.19 7.04
C ASP A 203 -4.57 -3.50 8.21
N ASN A 204 -4.25 -2.47 8.99
CA ASN A 204 -3.44 -2.52 10.20
C ASN A 204 -1.97 -2.89 9.99
N GLN A 205 -1.43 -2.72 8.78
CA GLN A 205 0.00 -2.91 8.55
C GLN A 205 0.77 -1.59 8.65
N VAL A 206 2.05 -1.69 8.95
CA VAL A 206 2.99 -0.57 8.97
C VAL A 206 4.30 -0.97 8.32
N PHE A 207 4.81 -0.07 7.48
CA PHE A 207 6.09 -0.20 6.81
C PHE A 207 6.95 1.01 7.15
N VAL A 208 8.13 0.75 7.70
CA VAL A 208 9.10 1.80 8.04
C VAL A 208 10.32 1.62 7.16
N LYS A 209 10.59 2.58 6.31
CA LYS A 209 11.75 2.57 5.42
C LYS A 209 12.90 3.36 6.02
N SER A 210 14.10 2.86 5.83
CA SER A 210 15.37 3.53 6.19
C SER A 210 15.42 4.00 7.66
N LEU A 211 14.84 3.23 8.59
CA LEU A 211 14.98 3.53 10.02
C LEU A 211 16.47 3.39 10.42
N PRO A 212 17.12 4.43 10.98
CA PRO A 212 18.54 4.37 11.23
C PRO A 212 18.90 3.41 12.36
N LYS A 213 19.84 2.52 12.07
CA LYS A 213 20.57 1.73 13.04
C LYS A 213 21.96 2.33 13.22
N PHE A 214 22.26 2.78 14.41
CA PHE A 214 23.57 3.34 14.72
C PHE A 214 24.62 2.25 14.84
N ILE A 215 25.77 2.46 14.20
CA ILE A 215 26.89 1.53 14.17
C ILE A 215 27.86 1.95 15.29
N ALA A 216 28.06 1.07 16.27
CA ALA A 216 28.92 1.37 17.43
C ALA A 216 30.39 1.65 17.04
N THR A 217 30.88 1.00 16.00
CA THR A 217 32.25 1.16 15.51
C THR A 217 32.26 1.25 13.99
N PRO A 218 31.95 2.42 13.42
CA PRO A 218 31.94 2.58 11.98
C PRO A 218 33.34 2.51 11.40
N GLN A 219 33.49 1.94 10.21
CA GLN A 219 34.76 1.92 9.49
C GLN A 219 35.13 3.33 8.99
N PRO A 220 36.43 3.63 8.74
CA PRO A 220 36.80 4.88 8.10
C PRO A 220 35.98 5.12 6.81
N ASN A 221 35.37 6.28 6.69
CA ASN A 221 34.48 6.68 5.59
C ASN A 221 33.09 5.99 5.54
N GLN A 222 32.74 5.21 6.55
CA GLN A 222 31.38 4.67 6.70
C GLN A 222 30.52 5.64 7.54
N PRO A 223 29.29 5.95 7.13
CA PRO A 223 28.40 6.72 7.98
C PRO A 223 28.14 5.98 9.31
N PRO A 224 27.94 6.70 10.41
CA PRO A 224 27.75 6.10 11.74
C PRO A 224 26.38 5.43 11.91
N PHE A 225 25.58 5.37 10.85
CA PHE A 225 24.27 4.74 10.83
C PHE A 225 24.02 4.08 9.47
N GLN A 226 23.13 3.09 9.46
CA GLN A 226 22.63 2.40 8.28
C GLN A 226 21.11 2.37 8.35
N GLY A 227 20.44 2.68 7.25
CA GLY A 227 18.98 2.55 7.13
C GLY A 227 18.60 1.08 7.06
N GLU A 228 17.59 0.68 7.83
CA GLU A 228 16.97 -0.65 7.79
C GLU A 228 15.46 -0.49 7.54
N ASP A 229 14.91 -1.40 6.73
CA ASP A 229 13.48 -1.42 6.45
C ASP A 229 12.80 -2.41 7.41
N TRP A 230 11.77 -1.93 8.09
CA TRP A 230 11.00 -2.67 9.07
C TRP A 230 9.55 -2.78 8.62
N LYS A 231 8.90 -3.86 9.00
CA LYS A 231 7.46 -4.05 8.76
C LYS A 231 6.79 -4.62 9.99
N GLY A 232 5.49 -4.42 10.10
CA GLY A 232 4.74 -4.93 11.23
C GLY A 232 3.29 -4.54 11.18
N ASP A 233 2.73 -4.38 12.36
CA ASP A 233 1.33 -4.02 12.55
C ASP A 233 1.19 -2.81 13.47
N TRP A 234 0.03 -2.19 13.42
CA TRP A 234 -0.32 -1.11 14.33
C TRP A 234 -1.64 -1.40 15.04
N SER A 235 -1.75 -0.84 16.23
CA SER A 235 -2.96 -0.89 17.03
C SER A 235 -3.26 0.46 17.66
N ARG A 236 -4.51 0.67 18.03
CA ARG A 236 -5.00 1.90 18.66
C ARG A 236 -5.63 1.61 20.01
N ASP A 237 -5.28 2.41 21.00
CA ASP A 237 -5.94 2.46 22.29
C ASP A 237 -6.31 3.91 22.63
N GLY A 238 -7.59 4.24 22.47
CA GLY A 238 -8.09 5.62 22.60
C GLY A 238 -7.47 6.56 21.58
N THR A 239 -6.64 7.51 22.05
CA THR A 239 -5.89 8.44 21.21
C THR A 239 -4.45 8.02 20.95
N ASN A 240 -4.02 6.91 21.54
CA ASN A 240 -2.67 6.41 21.43
C ASN A 240 -2.57 5.29 20.39
N TYR A 241 -1.47 5.29 19.68
CA TYR A 241 -1.10 4.26 18.72
C TYR A 241 0.14 3.52 19.17
N THR A 242 0.19 2.24 18.86
CA THR A 242 1.37 1.41 19.01
C THR A 242 1.70 0.81 17.65
N LEU A 243 2.91 1.05 17.17
CA LEU A 243 3.47 0.40 16.00
C LEU A 243 4.40 -0.70 16.51
N HIS A 244 4.07 -1.94 16.21
CA HIS A 244 4.89 -3.12 16.47
C HIS A 244 5.59 -3.50 15.18
N ILE A 245 6.88 -3.21 15.06
CA ILE A 245 7.66 -3.45 13.85
C ILE A 245 8.74 -4.50 14.08
N THR A 246 8.99 -5.33 13.08
CA THR A 246 9.92 -6.45 13.16
C THR A 246 10.93 -6.43 12.02
N LEU A 247 12.17 -6.83 12.31
CA LEU A 247 13.22 -7.07 11.34
C LEU A 247 14.11 -8.20 11.82
N ASN A 248 14.27 -9.24 11.00
CA ASN A 248 15.16 -10.38 11.30
C ASN A 248 14.94 -11.01 12.70
N GLY A 249 13.67 -11.06 13.14
CA GLY A 249 13.29 -11.60 14.46
C GLY A 249 13.55 -10.66 15.63
N GLN A 250 13.91 -9.41 15.37
CA GLN A 250 13.96 -8.35 16.39
C GLN A 250 12.67 -7.56 16.35
N ASP A 251 12.08 -7.32 17.52
CA ASP A 251 10.87 -6.55 17.69
C ASP A 251 11.17 -5.16 18.23
N LYS A 252 10.44 -4.17 17.74
CA LYS A 252 10.50 -2.80 18.20
C LYS A 252 9.09 -2.23 18.34
N PHE A 253 8.84 -1.53 19.43
CA PHE A 253 7.57 -0.87 19.71
C PHE A 253 7.77 0.64 19.70
N LEU A 254 7.03 1.32 18.82
CA LEU A 254 6.94 2.77 18.79
C LEU A 254 5.55 3.16 19.27
N THR A 255 5.46 3.99 20.28
CA THR A 255 4.17 4.43 20.82
C THR A 255 3.98 5.92 20.66
N GLY A 256 2.75 6.35 20.39
CA GLY A 256 2.54 7.78 20.19
C GLY A 256 1.11 8.17 19.86
N SER A 257 0.97 9.36 19.28
CA SER A 257 -0.31 9.94 18.88
C SER A 257 -0.17 10.77 17.61
N THR A 258 -1.28 11.00 16.95
CA THR A 258 -1.33 11.91 15.79
C THR A 258 -2.54 12.83 15.87
N ASP A 259 -2.42 14.00 15.25
CA ASP A 259 -3.49 14.97 14.98
C ASP A 259 -3.93 14.96 13.50
N GLY A 260 -3.42 14.00 12.71
CA GLY A 260 -3.65 13.87 11.26
C GLY A 260 -2.68 14.70 10.42
N VAL A 261 -1.94 15.63 11.01
CA VAL A 261 -0.91 16.44 10.34
C VAL A 261 0.49 16.02 10.80
N ARG A 262 0.60 15.67 12.09
CA ARG A 262 1.84 15.26 12.72
C ARG A 262 1.67 13.97 13.50
N LEU A 263 2.57 13.05 13.26
CA LEU A 263 2.69 11.81 14.02
C LEU A 263 3.86 11.95 15.00
N ARG A 264 3.57 11.77 16.28
CA ARG A 264 4.55 11.83 17.38
C ARG A 264 4.75 10.43 17.90
N LEU A 265 5.94 9.87 17.69
CA LEU A 265 6.29 8.51 18.12
C LEU A 265 7.43 8.55 19.13
N LYS A 266 7.34 7.72 20.14
CA LYS A 266 8.40 7.46 21.12
C LYS A 266 9.09 6.15 20.79
N ASP A 267 10.42 6.22 20.68
CA ASP A 267 11.34 5.10 20.61
C ASP A 267 12.14 5.07 21.91
N GLY A 268 11.65 4.34 22.90
CA GLY A 268 12.17 4.42 24.26
C GLY A 268 12.08 5.85 24.84
N HIS A 269 13.22 6.50 25.02
CA HIS A 269 13.29 7.87 25.53
C HIS A 269 13.28 8.96 24.44
N ASN A 270 13.45 8.57 23.18
CA ASN A 270 13.50 9.49 22.07
C ASN A 270 12.10 9.77 21.53
N LEU A 271 11.77 11.05 21.35
CA LEU A 271 10.60 11.45 20.57
C LEU A 271 11.02 11.74 19.15
N LEU A 272 10.29 11.16 18.20
CA LEU A 272 10.44 11.37 16.78
C LEU A 272 9.13 11.97 16.25
N ILE A 273 9.22 13.04 15.49
CA ILE A 273 8.05 13.70 14.91
C ILE A 273 8.12 13.59 13.39
N PHE A 274 6.99 13.16 12.81
CA PHE A 274 6.83 12.98 11.37
C PHE A 274 5.71 13.89 10.89
N ASP A 275 5.85 14.46 9.72
CA ASP A 275 4.77 15.19 9.04
C ASP A 275 4.08 14.26 8.04
N HIS A 276 2.76 14.43 7.90
CA HIS A 276 1.98 13.74 6.88
C HIS A 276 2.43 14.19 5.48
N LEU A 277 2.59 13.23 4.58
CA LEU A 277 2.83 13.50 3.15
C LEU A 277 1.48 13.54 2.44
N ASP A 278 1.14 14.67 1.85
CA ASP A 278 -0.09 14.88 1.05
C ASP A 278 0.05 14.28 -0.36
#